data_a89e98dc8f2c0c0bac31499c1a9dd78e
#
_entry.id   a89e98dc8f2c0c0bac31499c1a9dd78e
#
_cell.length_a   1.000
_cell.length_b   1.000
_cell.length_c   1.000
_cell.angle_alpha   90.00
_cell.angle_beta   90.00
_cell.angle_gamma   90.00
#
_symmetry.space_group_name_H-M   'P 1'
#
loop_
_entity.id
_entity.type
_entity.pdbx_description
1 polymer ?
#
loop_
_entity_poly.entity_id
_entity_poly.type
_entity_poly.pdbx_seq_one_letter_code
_entity_poly.pdbx_strand_id
1 'polypeptide(L)'
;ERRSSFSASRKGNKIRVSTSTPAHNLRLVNRIKRAKRSCRVSTRVKRGRGDKVTITFSGYLARRCRTRGFTMAVTDPAHTMYSAIQRIWTRELKGNIKTQFMVGSTPPGAQLVHVHYSKSLAELLPTVVKDSNNVMARQLMRSIGAKRYGAPGTPKKGAEAIDDYLQSQGLDFPELRIENGSGLSRYARISTENISHLLTKAFRGPQRDLMMRSMAVAGVDGTMKRRLRSSAVRGRGFFKTGTLRDVRGIAGYVNAADGRTYVVSILHNDPRARSRGRKIHDNFIEWVFWGNNGQQLASSD
;
A
#
# COMPACT_ATOMS: atom_id res chain seq x y z
N GLU A 1 -8.61 -1.77 -8.93
CA GLU A 1 -8.12 -0.78 -9.91
C GLU A 1 -6.62 -0.94 -10.14
N ARG A 2 -6.24 -1.38 -11.33
CA ARG A 2 -4.83 -1.48 -11.70
C ARG A 2 -4.32 -0.07 -12.00
N ARG A 3 -3.46 0.44 -11.14
CA ARG A 3 -2.82 1.73 -11.35
C ARG A 3 -1.61 1.56 -12.26
N SER A 4 -1.58 2.29 -13.36
CA SER A 4 -0.40 2.39 -14.22
C SER A 4 0.59 3.41 -13.64
N SER A 5 1.86 3.06 -13.65
CA SER A 5 2.92 3.96 -13.21
C SER A 5 3.51 4.72 -14.40
N PHE A 6 3.64 6.01 -14.24
CA PHE A 6 4.20 6.93 -15.22
C PHE A 6 5.38 7.66 -14.62
N SER A 7 6.34 8.01 -15.43
CA SER A 7 7.46 8.81 -14.97
C SER A 7 7.80 9.94 -15.95
N ALA A 8 8.28 11.06 -15.38
CA ALA A 8 8.90 12.14 -16.12
C ALA A 8 10.32 12.33 -15.60
N SER A 9 11.31 12.24 -16.48
CA SER A 9 12.74 12.38 -16.16
C SER A 9 13.42 13.35 -17.11
N ARG A 10 14.51 13.97 -16.64
CA ARG A 10 15.35 14.85 -17.45
C ARG A 10 16.80 14.35 -17.45
N LYS A 11 17.34 14.08 -18.63
CA LYS A 11 18.76 13.77 -18.83
C LYS A 11 19.35 14.78 -19.82
N GLY A 12 20.25 15.63 -19.33
CA GLY A 12 20.77 16.75 -20.12
C GLY A 12 19.67 17.72 -20.55
N ASN A 13 19.54 17.92 -21.86
CA ASN A 13 18.54 18.80 -22.47
C ASN A 13 17.23 18.06 -22.84
N LYS A 14 17.18 16.73 -22.71
CA LYS A 14 16.01 15.92 -23.09
C LYS A 14 15.15 15.62 -21.89
N ILE A 15 13.82 15.86 -22.01
CA ILE A 15 12.81 15.45 -21.03
C ILE A 15 12.03 14.29 -21.67
N ARG A 16 11.95 13.17 -20.96
CA ARG A 16 11.24 11.98 -21.39
C ARG A 16 10.09 11.67 -20.43
N VAL A 17 8.98 11.26 -21.00
CA VAL A 17 7.86 10.65 -20.26
C VAL A 17 7.74 9.20 -20.67
N SER A 18 7.52 8.32 -19.70
CA SER A 18 7.43 6.88 -19.92
C SER A 18 6.38 6.26 -19.01
N THR A 19 5.98 5.05 -19.33
CA THR A 19 5.09 4.22 -18.52
C THR A 19 5.66 2.82 -18.37
N SER A 20 5.45 2.22 -17.21
CA SER A 20 5.78 0.80 -16.97
C SER A 20 4.77 -0.17 -17.57
N THR A 21 3.60 0.34 -17.96
CA THR A 21 2.51 -0.47 -18.55
C THR A 21 2.11 0.14 -19.88
N PRO A 22 2.91 -0.04 -20.93
CA PRO A 22 2.57 0.43 -22.26
C PRO A 22 1.38 -0.35 -22.80
N ALA A 23 0.35 0.39 -23.26
CA ALA A 23 -0.84 -0.17 -23.87
C ALA A 23 -1.04 0.46 -25.27
N HIS A 24 -1.69 -0.27 -26.19
CA HIS A 24 -1.94 0.18 -27.55
C HIS A 24 -2.81 1.45 -27.59
N ASN A 25 -3.77 1.53 -26.68
CA ASN A 25 -4.74 2.62 -26.57
C ASN A 25 -4.22 3.84 -25.78
N LEU A 26 -2.97 3.82 -25.30
CA LEU A 26 -2.40 4.87 -24.45
C LEU A 26 -1.44 5.78 -25.21
N ARG A 27 -1.79 7.06 -25.29
CA ARG A 27 -0.95 8.11 -25.86
C ARG A 27 -0.36 9.00 -24.76
N LEU A 28 0.97 9.12 -24.71
CA LEU A 28 1.66 10.04 -23.80
C LEU A 28 2.05 11.30 -24.58
N VAL A 29 1.66 12.46 -24.06
CA VAL A 29 1.99 13.77 -24.62
C VAL A 29 2.86 14.52 -23.64
N ASN A 30 4.07 14.87 -24.07
CA ASN A 30 5.04 15.59 -23.26
C ASN A 30 5.00 17.10 -23.60
N ARG A 31 4.51 17.91 -22.68
CA ARG A 31 4.50 19.38 -22.72
C ARG A 31 5.32 19.99 -21.56
N ILE A 32 6.23 19.21 -20.96
CA ILE A 32 7.07 19.67 -19.86
C ILE A 32 8.16 20.58 -20.43
N LYS A 33 8.26 21.80 -19.87
CA LYS A 33 9.29 22.78 -20.23
C LYS A 33 10.51 22.62 -19.32
N ARG A 34 11.65 22.99 -19.85
CA ARG A 34 12.92 23.08 -19.09
C ARG A 34 12.87 24.25 -18.12
N ALA A 35 13.44 24.09 -16.95
CA ALA A 35 13.56 25.15 -15.96
C ALA A 35 14.93 25.14 -15.26
N LYS A 36 15.32 26.26 -14.66
CA LYS A 36 16.55 26.35 -13.82
C LYS A 36 16.32 25.70 -12.44
N ARG A 37 15.19 25.98 -11.79
CA ARG A 37 14.93 25.59 -10.39
C ARG A 37 13.65 24.79 -10.14
N SER A 38 12.64 24.86 -11.01
CA SER A 38 11.33 24.26 -10.77
C SER A 38 11.31 22.74 -11.04
N CYS A 39 10.64 21.98 -10.17
CA CYS A 39 10.38 20.55 -10.30
C CYS A 39 8.87 20.25 -10.25
N ARG A 40 8.04 21.13 -10.77
CA ARG A 40 6.58 20.97 -10.76
C ARG A 40 6.12 20.37 -12.09
N VAL A 41 5.66 19.12 -12.03
CA VAL A 41 5.03 18.42 -13.17
C VAL A 41 3.61 18.06 -12.77
N SER A 42 2.67 18.32 -13.66
CA SER A 42 1.26 17.95 -13.54
C SER A 42 0.86 17.02 -14.68
N THR A 43 -0.21 16.26 -14.47
CA THR A 43 -0.77 15.34 -15.46
C THR A 43 -2.24 15.64 -15.68
N ARG A 44 -2.67 15.56 -16.96
CA ARG A 44 -4.09 15.64 -17.35
C ARG A 44 -4.41 14.39 -18.16
N VAL A 45 -5.49 13.71 -17.78
CA VAL A 45 -6.01 12.54 -18.50
C VAL A 45 -7.21 12.98 -19.32
N LYS A 46 -7.21 12.66 -20.63
CA LYS A 46 -8.35 12.83 -21.53
C LYS A 46 -8.73 11.47 -22.09
N ARG A 47 -9.98 11.08 -21.90
CA ARG A 47 -10.56 9.89 -22.52
C ARG A 47 -11.14 10.30 -23.87
N GLY A 48 -10.79 9.56 -24.92
CA GLY A 48 -11.30 9.72 -26.28
C GLY A 48 -12.46 8.78 -26.56
N ARG A 49 -12.88 8.70 -27.82
CA ARG A 49 -13.88 7.71 -28.27
C ARG A 49 -13.30 6.29 -28.14
N GLY A 50 -14.14 5.35 -27.74
CA GLY A 50 -13.72 3.97 -27.42
C GLY A 50 -12.83 3.96 -26.16
N ASP A 51 -11.76 3.20 -26.22
CA ASP A 51 -10.83 2.96 -25.11
C ASP A 51 -9.58 3.87 -25.12
N LYS A 52 -9.50 4.80 -26.10
CA LYS A 52 -8.33 5.67 -26.28
C LYS A 52 -8.14 6.63 -25.10
N VAL A 53 -6.95 6.62 -24.51
CA VAL A 53 -6.57 7.49 -23.38
C VAL A 53 -5.34 8.31 -23.76
N THR A 54 -5.42 9.62 -23.58
CA THR A 54 -4.29 10.53 -23.74
C THR A 54 -3.91 11.10 -22.39
N ILE A 55 -2.64 10.95 -21.99
CA ILE A 55 -2.07 11.55 -20.80
C ILE A 55 -1.10 12.65 -21.21
N THR A 56 -1.43 13.87 -20.85
CA THR A 56 -0.59 15.04 -21.08
C THR A 56 0.19 15.36 -19.82
N PHE A 57 1.50 15.40 -19.91
CA PHE A 57 2.41 15.87 -18.88
C PHE A 57 2.79 17.31 -19.18
N SER A 58 2.62 18.20 -18.22
CA SER A 58 2.91 19.63 -18.36
C SER A 58 3.61 20.21 -17.13
N GLY A 59 4.16 21.40 -17.25
CA GLY A 59 4.86 22.08 -16.17
C GLY A 59 6.36 22.22 -16.44
N TYR A 60 7.19 22.12 -15.39
CA TYR A 60 8.59 22.46 -15.44
C TYR A 60 9.47 21.41 -14.76
N LEU A 61 10.63 21.09 -15.37
CA LEU A 61 11.58 20.13 -14.83
C LEU A 61 13.02 20.66 -14.94
N ALA A 62 13.63 20.98 -13.79
CA ALA A 62 15.03 21.41 -13.72
C ALA A 62 15.99 20.21 -13.81
N ARG A 63 17.27 20.46 -14.13
CA ARG A 63 18.32 19.43 -14.23
C ARG A 63 18.50 18.63 -12.92
N ARG A 64 18.41 19.33 -11.77
CA ARG A 64 18.54 18.75 -10.43
C ARG A 64 17.34 17.90 -9.98
N CYS A 65 16.21 17.93 -10.72
CA CYS A 65 15.05 17.18 -10.33
C CYS A 65 15.25 15.70 -10.58
N ARG A 66 14.97 14.90 -9.55
CA ARG A 66 14.87 13.44 -9.70
C ARG A 66 13.66 13.10 -10.57
N THR A 67 13.64 11.88 -11.10
CA THR A 67 12.46 11.34 -11.78
C THR A 67 11.20 11.55 -10.96
N ARG A 68 10.15 12.10 -11.60
CA ARG A 68 8.84 12.30 -11.00
C ARG A 68 7.96 11.11 -11.40
N GLY A 69 7.57 10.33 -10.42
CA GLY A 69 6.63 9.22 -10.57
C GLY A 69 5.19 9.66 -10.36
N PHE A 70 4.29 9.10 -11.15
CA PHE A 70 2.84 9.29 -11.06
C PHE A 70 2.18 7.93 -11.16
N THR A 71 1.19 7.69 -10.32
CA THR A 71 0.41 6.44 -10.35
C THR A 71 -1.05 6.80 -10.45
N MET A 72 -1.70 6.30 -11.49
CA MET A 72 -3.12 6.62 -11.76
C MET A 72 -3.84 5.48 -12.46
N ALA A 73 -5.12 5.31 -12.18
CA ALA A 73 -6.02 4.44 -12.94
C ALA A 73 -6.51 5.19 -14.17
N VAL A 74 -6.08 4.77 -15.33
CA VAL A 74 -6.35 5.51 -16.58
C VAL A 74 -7.28 4.76 -17.54
N THR A 75 -7.32 3.43 -17.43
CA THR A 75 -8.10 2.55 -18.30
C THR A 75 -8.84 1.49 -17.49
N ASP A 76 -9.87 0.93 -18.07
CA ASP A 76 -10.52 -0.28 -17.55
C ASP A 76 -9.51 -1.45 -17.49
N PRO A 77 -9.56 -2.31 -16.45
CA PRO A 77 -8.61 -3.42 -16.30
C PRO A 77 -8.63 -4.41 -17.46
N ALA A 78 -9.81 -4.74 -17.99
CA ALA A 78 -9.96 -5.70 -19.09
C ALA A 78 -9.39 -5.12 -20.40
N HIS A 79 -9.68 -3.86 -20.72
CA HIS A 79 -9.07 -3.16 -21.84
C HIS A 79 -7.55 -3.02 -21.71
N THR A 80 -7.05 -2.79 -20.50
CA THR A 80 -5.60 -2.72 -20.26
C THR A 80 -4.93 -4.06 -20.54
N MET A 81 -5.53 -5.16 -20.10
CA MET A 81 -5.04 -6.51 -20.35
C MET A 81 -5.03 -6.83 -21.85
N TYR A 82 -6.14 -6.62 -22.53
CA TYR A 82 -6.24 -6.81 -23.98
C TYR A 82 -5.21 -5.99 -24.75
N SER A 83 -5.08 -4.71 -24.43
CA SER A 83 -4.10 -3.82 -25.09
C SER A 83 -2.65 -4.24 -24.84
N ALA A 84 -2.36 -4.81 -23.67
CA ALA A 84 -1.02 -5.36 -23.37
C ALA A 84 -0.75 -6.63 -24.20
N ILE A 85 -1.72 -7.55 -24.28
CA ILE A 85 -1.63 -8.76 -25.11
C ILE A 85 -1.46 -8.38 -26.57
N GLN A 86 -2.31 -7.49 -27.09
CA GLN A 86 -2.23 -7.02 -28.48
C GLN A 86 -0.86 -6.42 -28.81
N ARG A 87 -0.29 -5.63 -27.88
CA ARG A 87 1.04 -5.06 -28.07
C ARG A 87 2.14 -6.13 -28.13
N ILE A 88 2.13 -7.09 -27.21
CA ILE A 88 3.10 -8.19 -27.19
C ILE A 88 2.97 -8.98 -28.48
N TRP A 89 1.76 -9.37 -28.82
CA TRP A 89 1.47 -10.18 -30.02
C TRP A 89 1.97 -9.50 -31.31
N THR A 90 1.64 -8.21 -31.48
CA THR A 90 1.98 -7.50 -32.73
C THR A 90 3.43 -7.04 -32.80
N ARG A 91 4.03 -6.61 -31.68
CA ARG A 91 5.36 -6.02 -31.70
C ARG A 91 6.49 -7.02 -31.41
N GLU A 92 6.26 -7.94 -30.49
CA GLU A 92 7.27 -8.88 -30.03
C GLU A 92 7.18 -10.19 -30.81
N LEU A 93 5.97 -10.72 -30.99
CA LEU A 93 5.72 -11.99 -31.69
C LEU A 93 5.43 -11.81 -33.19
N LYS A 94 5.36 -10.57 -33.70
CA LYS A 94 5.07 -10.24 -35.11
C LYS A 94 3.75 -10.81 -35.63
N GLY A 95 2.86 -11.20 -34.72
CA GLY A 95 1.53 -11.71 -35.06
C GLY A 95 0.55 -10.60 -35.42
N ASN A 96 -0.60 -10.97 -35.97
CA ASN A 96 -1.68 -10.06 -36.31
C ASN A 96 -2.93 -10.40 -35.51
N ILE A 97 -3.51 -9.42 -34.79
CA ILE A 97 -4.80 -9.53 -34.11
C ILE A 97 -5.81 -8.67 -34.87
N LYS A 98 -6.73 -9.33 -35.57
CA LYS A 98 -7.82 -8.68 -36.33
C LYS A 98 -9.15 -8.61 -35.55
N THR A 99 -9.19 -9.15 -34.32
CA THR A 99 -10.42 -9.26 -33.52
C THR A 99 -10.67 -8.00 -32.69
N GLN A 100 -11.94 -7.74 -32.42
CA GLN A 100 -12.37 -6.71 -31.48
C GLN A 100 -12.33 -7.21 -30.05
N PHE A 101 -12.13 -6.30 -29.09
CA PHE A 101 -12.24 -6.60 -27.67
C PHE A 101 -13.69 -6.79 -27.27
N MET A 102 -13.99 -7.92 -26.66
CA MET A 102 -15.28 -8.22 -26.05
C MET A 102 -15.09 -8.79 -24.64
N VAL A 103 -16.05 -8.54 -23.77
CA VAL A 103 -16.15 -9.17 -22.46
C VAL A 103 -17.29 -10.19 -22.53
N GLY A 104 -17.01 -11.41 -22.16
CA GLY A 104 -17.98 -12.52 -22.22
C GLY A 104 -17.60 -13.65 -21.30
N SER A 105 -18.44 -14.67 -21.27
CA SER A 105 -18.16 -15.94 -20.60
C SER A 105 -17.18 -16.77 -21.42
N THR A 106 -16.40 -17.60 -20.75
CA THR A 106 -15.55 -18.60 -21.42
C THR A 106 -16.43 -19.55 -22.22
N PRO A 107 -16.18 -19.78 -23.52
CA PRO A 107 -16.99 -20.68 -24.32
C PRO A 107 -16.98 -22.11 -23.77
N PRO A 108 -18.10 -22.86 -23.91
CA PRO A 108 -18.08 -24.28 -23.62
C PRO A 108 -16.99 -24.98 -24.44
N GLY A 109 -16.28 -25.94 -23.85
CA GLY A 109 -15.23 -26.69 -24.52
C GLY A 109 -13.89 -25.96 -24.68
N ALA A 110 -13.75 -24.75 -24.18
CA ALA A 110 -12.47 -24.04 -24.17
C ALA A 110 -11.40 -24.83 -23.40
N GLN A 111 -10.24 -25.02 -24.04
CA GLN A 111 -9.12 -25.73 -23.43
C GLN A 111 -8.23 -24.79 -22.62
N LEU A 112 -7.74 -25.28 -21.49
CA LEU A 112 -6.78 -24.57 -20.66
C LEU A 112 -5.40 -24.52 -21.36
N VAL A 113 -4.97 -23.35 -21.77
CA VAL A 113 -3.69 -23.15 -22.48
C VAL A 113 -2.55 -22.91 -21.50
N HIS A 114 -2.78 -22.10 -20.46
CA HIS A 114 -1.74 -21.73 -19.50
C HIS A 114 -2.32 -21.25 -18.18
N VAL A 115 -1.64 -21.55 -17.09
CA VAL A 115 -1.92 -21.02 -15.75
C VAL A 115 -0.73 -20.22 -15.26
N HIS A 116 -0.95 -18.98 -14.89
CA HIS A 116 0.04 -18.13 -14.22
C HIS A 116 -0.24 -18.06 -12.72
N TYR A 117 0.72 -18.50 -11.93
CA TYR A 117 0.66 -18.37 -10.47
C TYR A 117 1.28 -17.07 -10.00
N SER A 118 0.61 -16.35 -9.12
CA SER A 118 1.19 -15.19 -8.43
C SER A 118 2.23 -15.65 -7.39
N LYS A 119 2.97 -14.72 -6.83
CA LYS A 119 3.73 -14.95 -5.60
C LYS A 119 2.80 -15.42 -4.49
N SER A 120 3.34 -16.19 -3.54
CA SER A 120 2.61 -16.64 -2.36
C SER A 120 2.11 -15.45 -1.52
N LEU A 121 1.07 -15.65 -0.71
CA LEU A 121 0.57 -14.61 0.17
C LEU A 121 1.65 -14.12 1.15
N ALA A 122 2.48 -15.02 1.66
CA ALA A 122 3.58 -14.67 2.56
C ALA A 122 4.61 -13.71 1.92
N GLU A 123 4.87 -13.84 0.61
CA GLU A 123 5.75 -12.93 -0.12
C GLU A 123 5.08 -11.59 -0.46
N LEU A 124 3.75 -11.56 -0.56
CA LEU A 124 2.98 -10.35 -0.88
C LEU A 124 2.68 -9.50 0.36
N LEU A 125 2.58 -10.10 1.55
CA LEU A 125 2.22 -9.41 2.79
C LEU A 125 3.13 -8.21 3.11
N PRO A 126 4.46 -8.26 2.94
CA PRO A 126 5.31 -7.08 3.14
C PRO A 126 4.88 -5.88 2.26
N THR A 127 4.52 -6.09 1.01
CA THR A 127 4.02 -5.02 0.14
C THR A 127 2.66 -4.49 0.62
N VAL A 128 1.79 -5.35 1.15
CA VAL A 128 0.49 -4.92 1.69
C VAL A 128 0.67 -4.05 2.93
N VAL A 129 1.52 -4.49 3.86
CA VAL A 129 1.63 -3.90 5.20
C VAL A 129 2.63 -2.74 5.23
N LYS A 130 3.89 -2.94 4.74
CA LYS A 130 4.95 -1.91 4.75
C LYS A 130 4.62 -0.70 3.92
N ASP A 131 4.08 -0.92 2.70
CA ASP A 131 3.74 0.14 1.76
C ASP A 131 2.29 0.64 1.94
N SER A 132 1.54 0.00 2.84
CA SER A 132 0.13 0.33 3.11
C SER A 132 -0.72 0.28 1.84
N ASN A 133 -0.64 -0.84 1.11
CA ASN A 133 -1.34 -1.01 -0.16
C ASN A 133 -2.84 -1.30 0.07
N ASN A 134 -3.64 -0.25 0.01
CA ASN A 134 -5.07 -0.31 0.29
C ASN A 134 -5.85 -1.20 -0.69
N VAL A 135 -5.41 -1.29 -1.94
CA VAL A 135 -6.09 -2.12 -2.95
C VAL A 135 -5.89 -3.59 -2.63
N MET A 136 -4.66 -4.00 -2.34
CA MET A 136 -4.35 -5.37 -1.96
C MET A 136 -5.04 -5.76 -0.65
N ALA A 137 -5.05 -4.87 0.36
CA ALA A 137 -5.73 -5.12 1.63
C ALA A 137 -7.24 -5.36 1.45
N ARG A 138 -7.91 -4.55 0.60
CA ARG A 138 -9.33 -4.74 0.27
C ARG A 138 -9.59 -6.06 -0.48
N GLN A 139 -8.70 -6.43 -1.41
CA GLN A 139 -8.84 -7.69 -2.14
C GLN A 139 -8.60 -8.89 -1.22
N LEU A 140 -7.61 -8.81 -0.33
CA LEU A 140 -7.34 -9.86 0.66
C LEU A 140 -8.57 -10.11 1.54
N MET A 141 -9.17 -9.06 2.09
CA MET A 141 -10.40 -9.19 2.88
C MET A 141 -11.53 -9.87 2.10
N ARG A 142 -11.75 -9.49 0.84
CA ARG A 142 -12.77 -10.12 -0.01
C ARG A 142 -12.43 -11.57 -0.33
N SER A 143 -11.15 -11.88 -0.56
CA SER A 143 -10.70 -13.24 -0.83
C SER A 143 -10.88 -14.15 0.39
N ILE A 144 -10.63 -13.65 1.61
CA ILE A 144 -10.91 -14.35 2.87
C ILE A 144 -12.41 -14.67 2.95
N GLY A 145 -13.27 -13.67 2.72
CA GLY A 145 -14.72 -13.86 2.74
C GLY A 145 -15.21 -14.85 1.68
N ALA A 146 -14.65 -14.79 0.46
CA ALA A 146 -15.00 -15.76 -0.59
C ALA A 146 -14.55 -17.18 -0.25
N LYS A 147 -13.39 -17.34 0.35
CA LYS A 147 -12.87 -18.66 0.77
C LYS A 147 -13.71 -19.26 1.91
N ARG A 148 -14.18 -18.46 2.83
CA ARG A 148 -14.96 -18.92 4.00
C ARG A 148 -16.42 -19.18 3.68
N TYR A 149 -17.05 -18.30 2.87
CA TYR A 149 -18.49 -18.28 2.65
C TYR A 149 -18.90 -18.38 1.16
N GLY A 150 -17.98 -18.76 0.29
CA GLY A 150 -18.24 -18.89 -1.14
C GLY A 150 -18.25 -17.55 -1.89
N ALA A 151 -18.08 -17.65 -3.23
CA ALA A 151 -18.13 -16.51 -4.13
C ALA A 151 -19.57 -15.92 -4.22
N PRO A 152 -19.73 -14.62 -4.56
CA PRO A 152 -18.66 -13.61 -4.68
C PRO A 152 -18.14 -13.15 -3.31
N GLY A 153 -16.84 -12.76 -3.26
CA GLY A 153 -16.24 -12.17 -2.07
C GLY A 153 -16.71 -10.73 -1.87
N THR A 154 -17.42 -10.48 -0.78
CA THR A 154 -17.92 -9.15 -0.40
C THR A 154 -17.19 -8.61 0.82
N PRO A 155 -17.19 -7.28 1.08
CA PRO A 155 -16.66 -6.74 2.32
C PRO A 155 -17.35 -7.31 3.56
N LYS A 156 -18.69 -7.53 3.51
CA LYS A 156 -19.46 -8.13 4.61
C LYS A 156 -18.93 -9.52 4.96
N LYS A 157 -18.90 -10.44 3.97
CA LYS A 157 -18.33 -11.79 4.17
C LYS A 157 -16.89 -11.75 4.69
N GLY A 158 -16.08 -10.79 4.23
CA GLY A 158 -14.72 -10.62 4.71
C GLY A 158 -14.65 -10.18 6.17
N ALA A 159 -15.52 -9.27 6.61
CA ALA A 159 -15.61 -8.84 8.00
C ALA A 159 -16.06 -9.99 8.90
N GLU A 160 -17.12 -10.70 8.52
CA GLU A 160 -17.63 -11.88 9.23
C GLU A 160 -16.55 -12.98 9.37
N ALA A 161 -15.83 -13.28 8.29
CA ALA A 161 -14.76 -14.28 8.33
C ALA A 161 -13.57 -13.88 9.22
N ILE A 162 -13.28 -12.59 9.34
CA ILE A 162 -12.25 -12.08 10.26
C ILE A 162 -12.73 -12.18 11.70
N ASP A 163 -13.97 -11.84 11.96
CA ASP A 163 -14.59 -11.92 13.28
C ASP A 163 -14.63 -13.37 13.79
N ASP A 164 -15.14 -14.31 12.98
CA ASP A 164 -15.11 -15.75 13.28
C ASP A 164 -13.69 -16.24 13.61
N TYR A 165 -12.71 -15.77 12.82
CA TYR A 165 -11.31 -16.15 13.07
C TYR A 165 -10.80 -15.63 14.41
N LEU A 166 -11.09 -14.37 14.74
CA LEU A 166 -10.70 -13.78 16.02
C LEU A 166 -11.32 -14.53 17.19
N GLN A 167 -12.61 -14.82 17.13
CA GLN A 167 -13.31 -15.62 18.14
C GLN A 167 -12.72 -17.02 18.29
N SER A 168 -12.39 -17.69 17.17
CA SER A 168 -11.74 -18.99 17.20
C SER A 168 -10.35 -18.97 17.85
N GLN A 169 -9.73 -17.80 17.91
CA GLN A 169 -8.45 -17.57 18.60
C GLN A 169 -8.62 -17.13 20.06
N GLY A 170 -9.86 -17.09 20.58
CA GLY A 170 -10.16 -16.59 21.92
C GLY A 170 -10.00 -15.07 22.03
N LEU A 171 -10.17 -14.34 20.94
CA LEU A 171 -10.15 -12.88 20.87
C LEU A 171 -11.57 -12.39 20.61
N ASP A 172 -12.21 -11.83 21.64
CA ASP A 172 -13.50 -11.18 21.54
C ASP A 172 -13.34 -9.66 21.54
N PHE A 173 -13.79 -9.02 20.46
CA PHE A 173 -13.66 -7.57 20.24
C PHE A 173 -15.02 -6.95 19.95
N PRO A 174 -15.86 -6.73 20.95
CA PRO A 174 -17.27 -6.32 20.78
C PRO A 174 -17.42 -4.97 20.05
N GLU A 175 -16.43 -4.09 20.16
CA GLU A 175 -16.42 -2.79 19.47
C GLU A 175 -15.89 -2.86 18.03
N LEU A 176 -15.36 -4.02 17.59
CA LEU A 176 -14.73 -4.16 16.27
C LEU A 176 -15.72 -3.89 15.15
N ARG A 177 -15.38 -2.97 14.28
CA ARG A 177 -16.11 -2.72 13.04
C ARG A 177 -15.13 -2.63 11.88
N ILE A 178 -15.22 -3.60 10.97
CA ILE A 178 -14.41 -3.68 9.77
C ILE A 178 -15.29 -3.36 8.56
N GLU A 179 -14.94 -2.33 7.81
CA GLU A 179 -15.70 -1.91 6.64
C GLU A 179 -15.11 -2.44 5.32
N ASN A 180 -13.80 -2.29 5.14
CA ASN A 180 -13.19 -2.52 3.82
C ASN A 180 -11.78 -3.14 3.83
N GLY A 181 -11.26 -3.51 4.98
CA GLY A 181 -9.93 -4.13 5.15
C GLY A 181 -8.72 -3.20 4.95
N SER A 182 -8.93 -1.96 4.46
CA SER A 182 -7.81 -1.02 4.23
C SER A 182 -7.64 0.04 5.32
N GLY A 183 -8.61 0.16 6.24
CA GLY A 183 -8.64 1.21 7.25
C GLY A 183 -8.99 2.61 6.73
N LEU A 184 -9.22 2.78 5.42
CA LEU A 184 -9.74 4.04 4.86
C LEU A 184 -11.26 4.10 5.08
N SER A 185 -11.66 4.31 6.32
CA SER A 185 -13.04 4.32 6.79
C SER A 185 -13.22 5.32 7.93
N ARG A 186 -14.42 5.88 8.01
CA ARG A 186 -14.90 6.70 9.14
C ARG A 186 -15.71 5.88 10.14
N TYR A 187 -16.08 4.66 9.77
CA TYR A 187 -16.94 3.77 10.56
C TYR A 187 -16.16 2.63 11.22
N ALA A 188 -14.95 2.32 10.75
CA ALA A 188 -14.11 1.30 11.38
C ALA A 188 -13.80 1.67 12.84
N ARG A 189 -13.86 0.69 13.72
CA ARG A 189 -13.62 0.83 15.17
C ARG A 189 -12.82 -0.34 15.68
N ILE A 190 -11.88 -0.06 16.55
CA ILE A 190 -11.15 -1.02 17.38
C ILE A 190 -10.46 -0.23 18.50
N SER A 191 -10.36 -0.79 19.69
CA SER A 191 -9.62 -0.19 20.82
C SER A 191 -8.11 -0.43 20.70
N THR A 192 -7.32 0.39 21.38
CA THR A 192 -5.86 0.17 21.49
C THR A 192 -5.55 -1.10 22.27
N GLU A 193 -6.39 -1.43 23.25
CA GLU A 193 -6.31 -2.66 24.02
C GLU A 193 -6.44 -3.88 23.12
N ASN A 194 -7.50 -3.96 22.32
CA ASN A 194 -7.76 -5.08 21.43
C ASN A 194 -6.72 -5.20 20.29
N ILE A 195 -6.18 -4.08 19.80
CA ILE A 195 -5.00 -4.13 18.91
C ILE A 195 -3.81 -4.75 19.65
N SER A 196 -3.58 -4.41 20.92
CA SER A 196 -2.47 -4.95 21.71
C SER A 196 -2.66 -6.44 22.00
N HIS A 197 -3.87 -6.89 22.30
CA HIS A 197 -4.21 -8.31 22.45
C HIS A 197 -3.93 -9.09 21.16
N LEU A 198 -4.42 -8.58 20.02
CA LEU A 198 -4.16 -9.17 18.71
C LEU A 198 -2.66 -9.30 18.41
N LEU A 199 -1.90 -8.23 18.62
CA LEU A 199 -0.46 -8.22 18.39
C LEU A 199 0.28 -9.15 19.33
N THR A 200 -0.11 -9.22 20.61
CA THR A 200 0.46 -10.14 21.59
C THR A 200 0.20 -11.60 21.20
N LYS A 201 -1.02 -11.91 20.79
CA LYS A 201 -1.37 -13.25 20.29
C LYS A 201 -0.55 -13.63 19.05
N ALA A 202 -0.44 -12.71 18.08
CA ALA A 202 0.34 -12.92 16.87
C ALA A 202 1.86 -13.10 17.17
N PHE A 203 2.40 -12.38 18.15
CA PHE A 203 3.80 -12.49 18.58
C PHE A 203 4.11 -13.85 19.22
N ARG A 204 3.16 -14.42 19.96
CA ARG A 204 3.28 -15.74 20.61
C ARG A 204 2.95 -16.89 19.67
N GLY A 205 2.35 -16.60 18.52
CA GLY A 205 1.91 -17.61 17.56
C GLY A 205 2.97 -17.98 16.51
N PRO A 206 2.70 -19.02 15.71
CA PRO A 206 3.63 -19.52 14.68
C PRO A 206 3.88 -18.53 13.54
N GLN A 207 3.04 -17.49 13.41
CA GLN A 207 3.17 -16.46 12.36
C GLN A 207 3.96 -15.22 12.81
N ARG A 208 4.63 -15.27 13.98
CA ARG A 208 5.42 -14.17 14.54
C ARG A 208 6.36 -13.55 13.52
N ASP A 209 7.21 -14.36 12.92
CA ASP A 209 8.26 -13.87 12.01
C ASP A 209 7.67 -13.30 10.72
N LEU A 210 6.60 -13.90 10.20
CA LEU A 210 5.89 -13.36 9.05
C LEU A 210 5.26 -12.01 9.38
N MET A 211 4.64 -11.87 10.56
CA MET A 211 4.05 -10.62 11.02
C MET A 211 5.12 -9.52 11.14
N MET A 212 6.20 -9.79 11.84
CA MET A 212 7.27 -8.82 12.07
C MET A 212 7.93 -8.37 10.76
N ARG A 213 8.35 -9.30 9.90
CA ARG A 213 8.96 -8.94 8.60
C ARG A 213 8.02 -8.25 7.63
N SER A 214 6.70 -8.38 7.83
CA SER A 214 5.70 -7.66 7.04
C SER A 214 5.49 -6.22 7.48
N MET A 215 5.88 -5.84 8.70
CA MET A 215 5.75 -4.48 9.22
C MET A 215 6.86 -3.56 8.73
N ALA A 216 6.59 -2.26 8.66
CA ALA A 216 7.57 -1.24 8.31
C ALA A 216 8.58 -1.05 9.45
N VAL A 217 9.87 -1.10 9.13
CA VAL A 217 10.97 -1.02 10.11
C VAL A 217 11.35 0.44 10.37
N ALA A 218 11.42 0.83 11.63
CA ALA A 218 11.77 2.18 12.06
C ALA A 218 13.10 2.66 11.45
N GLY A 219 13.07 3.81 10.76
CA GLY A 219 14.22 4.43 10.13
C GLY A 219 14.80 3.69 8.91
N VAL A 220 14.20 2.56 8.49
CA VAL A 220 14.76 1.69 7.44
C VAL A 220 13.86 1.62 6.21
N ASP A 221 12.62 1.16 6.34
CA ASP A 221 11.77 0.89 5.18
C ASP A 221 10.30 1.32 5.34
N GLY A 222 9.51 1.06 4.30
CA GLY A 222 8.06 1.29 4.26
C GLY A 222 7.65 2.68 4.72
N THR A 223 6.53 2.77 5.40
CA THR A 223 5.98 4.02 5.95
C THR A 223 6.82 4.61 7.08
N MET A 224 7.74 3.82 7.67
CA MET A 224 8.65 4.24 8.75
C MET A 224 10.02 4.70 8.25
N LYS A 225 10.33 4.59 6.96
CA LYS A 225 11.66 4.92 6.38
C LYS A 225 12.22 6.29 6.77
N ARG A 226 11.37 7.28 7.02
CA ARG A 226 11.75 8.66 7.37
C ARG A 226 11.46 9.03 8.83
N ARG A 227 11.06 8.05 9.64
CA ARG A 227 10.75 8.23 11.07
C ARG A 227 11.80 7.51 11.88
N LEU A 228 12.18 8.09 13.03
CA LEU A 228 13.16 7.49 13.98
C LEU A 228 14.51 7.12 13.33
N ARG A 229 14.95 7.88 12.32
CA ARG A 229 16.21 7.59 11.58
C ARG A 229 17.47 7.81 12.40
N SER A 230 17.43 8.79 13.29
CA SER A 230 18.54 9.16 14.19
C SER A 230 18.34 8.65 15.61
N SER A 231 17.29 7.86 15.82
CA SER A 231 16.91 7.30 17.12
C SER A 231 17.56 5.93 17.32
N ALA A 232 17.78 5.54 18.58
CA ALA A 232 18.19 4.19 18.96
C ALA A 232 17.14 3.10 18.56
N VAL A 233 15.90 3.48 18.34
CA VAL A 233 14.82 2.61 17.84
C VAL A 233 15.04 2.21 16.38
N ARG A 234 15.95 2.84 15.65
CA ARG A 234 16.21 2.50 14.24
C ARG A 234 16.60 1.03 14.10
N GLY A 235 15.84 0.31 13.23
CA GLY A 235 16.03 -1.13 13.01
C GLY A 235 15.43 -2.02 14.09
N ARG A 236 14.97 -1.46 15.23
CA ARG A 236 14.44 -2.19 16.38
C ARG A 236 12.93 -2.05 16.59
N GLY A 237 12.27 -1.21 15.81
CA GLY A 237 10.81 -1.02 15.84
C GLY A 237 10.17 -1.53 14.55
N PHE A 238 9.05 -2.24 14.67
CA PHE A 238 8.31 -2.87 13.58
C PHE A 238 6.85 -2.41 13.65
N PHE A 239 6.40 -1.61 12.68
CA PHE A 239 5.14 -0.90 12.83
C PHE A 239 4.24 -0.95 11.59
N LYS A 240 2.93 -0.94 11.85
CA LYS A 240 1.90 -0.52 10.91
C LYS A 240 1.41 0.87 11.27
N THR A 241 1.35 1.77 10.29
CA THR A 241 0.86 3.14 10.46
C THR A 241 -0.47 3.36 9.77
N GLY A 242 -1.28 4.27 10.31
CA GLY A 242 -2.52 4.76 9.72
C GLY A 242 -2.58 6.29 9.79
N THR A 243 -3.20 6.93 8.78
CA THR A 243 -3.44 8.37 8.80
C THR A 243 -4.70 8.69 8.00
N LEU A 244 -5.66 9.34 8.65
CA LEU A 244 -6.79 10.03 8.04
C LEU A 244 -6.66 11.53 8.28
N ARG A 245 -7.71 12.28 8.00
CA ARG A 245 -7.71 13.74 8.17
C ARG A 245 -7.44 14.15 9.62
N ASP A 246 -8.14 13.53 10.56
CA ASP A 246 -8.20 13.81 11.99
C ASP A 246 -7.85 12.59 12.86
N VAL A 247 -7.29 11.55 12.24
CA VAL A 247 -6.85 10.32 12.92
C VAL A 247 -5.44 9.97 12.52
N ARG A 248 -4.64 9.62 13.50
CA ARG A 248 -3.34 8.99 13.28
C ARG A 248 -3.18 7.79 14.20
N GLY A 249 -2.78 6.67 13.63
CA GLY A 249 -2.52 5.44 14.37
C GLY A 249 -1.14 4.87 14.08
N ILE A 250 -0.59 4.19 15.05
CA ILE A 250 0.59 3.34 14.91
C ILE A 250 0.45 2.16 15.86
N ALA A 251 0.76 0.96 15.39
CA ALA A 251 0.78 -0.22 16.23
C ALA A 251 1.86 -1.19 15.74
N GLY A 252 2.44 -1.97 16.66
CA GLY A 252 3.50 -2.90 16.35
C GLY A 252 4.37 -3.27 17.54
N TYR A 253 5.65 -3.53 17.28
CA TYR A 253 6.59 -4.06 18.26
C TYR A 253 7.83 -3.17 18.36
N VAL A 254 8.37 -3.09 19.57
CA VAL A 254 9.65 -2.44 19.89
C VAL A 254 10.54 -3.42 20.63
N ASN A 255 11.69 -3.74 20.05
CA ASN A 255 12.77 -4.44 20.76
C ASN A 255 13.53 -3.41 21.58
N ALA A 256 13.23 -3.31 22.85
CA ALA A 256 13.69 -2.25 23.74
C ALA A 256 15.14 -2.45 24.20
N ALA A 257 15.69 -1.45 24.86
CA ALA A 257 17.07 -1.44 25.35
C ALA A 257 17.32 -2.49 26.46
N ASP A 258 16.28 -2.86 27.20
CA ASP A 258 16.31 -3.90 28.24
C ASP A 258 16.27 -5.34 27.68
N GLY A 259 16.31 -5.50 26.35
CA GLY A 259 16.25 -6.80 25.67
C GLY A 259 14.85 -7.38 25.51
N ARG A 260 13.83 -6.75 26.06
CA ARG A 260 12.44 -7.19 25.94
C ARG A 260 11.79 -6.65 24.66
N THR A 261 10.76 -7.34 24.20
CA THR A 261 9.91 -6.86 23.11
C THR A 261 8.60 -6.36 23.69
N TYR A 262 8.29 -5.10 23.42
CA TYR A 262 7.03 -4.46 23.82
C TYR A 262 6.08 -4.33 22.65
N VAL A 263 4.80 -4.55 22.91
CA VAL A 263 3.71 -4.20 22.00
C VAL A 263 3.35 -2.73 22.22
N VAL A 264 3.25 -1.98 21.14
CA VAL A 264 2.85 -0.57 21.16
C VAL A 264 1.61 -0.40 20.29
N SER A 265 0.57 0.25 20.83
CA SER A 265 -0.63 0.63 20.10
C SER A 265 -1.06 2.04 20.50
N ILE A 266 -1.12 2.95 19.53
CA ILE A 266 -1.53 4.35 19.72
C ILE A 266 -2.59 4.71 18.68
N LEU A 267 -3.75 5.16 19.13
CA LEU A 267 -4.79 5.78 18.31
C LEU A 267 -5.01 7.22 18.77
N HIS A 268 -4.73 8.16 17.88
CA HIS A 268 -4.83 9.59 18.15
C HIS A 268 -5.94 10.19 17.27
N ASN A 269 -7.05 10.52 17.90
CA ASN A 269 -8.24 11.14 17.30
C ASN A 269 -8.29 12.61 17.72
N ASP A 270 -7.84 13.53 16.86
CA ASP A 270 -7.80 14.98 17.12
C ASP A 270 -7.69 15.73 15.77
N PRO A 271 -8.31 16.90 15.60
CA PRO A 271 -8.17 17.70 14.38
C PRO A 271 -6.72 17.99 13.98
N ARG A 272 -5.78 18.00 14.95
CA ARG A 272 -4.34 18.21 14.76
C ARG A 272 -3.53 16.91 14.67
N ALA A 273 -4.18 15.73 14.75
CA ALA A 273 -3.50 14.44 14.72
C ALA A 273 -2.58 14.29 13.48
N ARG A 274 -3.03 14.80 12.32
CA ARG A 274 -2.25 14.75 11.09
C ARG A 274 -0.96 15.57 11.17
N SER A 275 -0.96 16.72 11.80
CA SER A 275 0.19 17.63 11.89
C SER A 275 1.11 17.31 13.07
N ARG A 276 0.56 17.10 14.27
CA ARG A 276 1.31 16.95 15.53
C ARG A 276 1.48 15.50 15.99
N GLY A 277 0.53 14.62 15.70
CA GLY A 277 0.51 13.24 16.20
C GLY A 277 1.73 12.41 15.83
N ARG A 278 2.43 12.73 14.73
CA ARG A 278 3.65 12.01 14.36
C ARG A 278 4.75 12.17 15.42
N LYS A 279 5.03 13.40 15.88
CA LYS A 279 6.08 13.66 16.88
C LYS A 279 5.72 13.01 18.22
N ILE A 280 4.46 13.10 18.62
CA ILE A 280 3.94 12.45 19.85
C ILE A 280 4.18 10.94 19.80
N HIS A 281 3.82 10.30 18.69
CA HIS A 281 4.02 8.86 18.54
C HIS A 281 5.51 8.47 18.52
N ASP A 282 6.37 9.28 17.85
CA ASP A 282 7.81 8.99 17.80
C ASP A 282 8.43 9.11 19.20
N ASN A 283 8.10 10.16 19.97
CA ASN A 283 8.58 10.35 21.35
C ASN A 283 8.09 9.21 22.28
N PHE A 284 6.82 8.79 22.16
CA PHE A 284 6.30 7.69 22.97
C PHE A 284 7.03 6.37 22.66
N ILE A 285 7.32 6.09 21.39
CA ILE A 285 8.06 4.89 20.98
C ILE A 285 9.50 4.95 21.54
N GLU A 286 10.16 6.10 21.54
CA GLU A 286 11.47 6.29 22.16
C GLU A 286 11.43 6.08 23.67
N TRP A 287 10.40 6.60 24.33
CA TRP A 287 10.18 6.36 25.75
C TRP A 287 9.99 4.86 26.06
N VAL A 288 9.17 4.14 25.29
CA VAL A 288 9.03 2.68 25.44
C VAL A 288 10.36 1.95 25.23
N PHE A 289 11.17 2.41 24.29
CA PHE A 289 12.45 1.80 23.97
C PHE A 289 13.44 1.88 25.14
N TRP A 290 13.49 3.04 25.81
CA TRP A 290 14.40 3.25 26.93
C TRP A 290 13.85 2.75 28.25
N GLY A 291 12.53 2.67 28.43
CA GLY A 291 11.88 2.33 29.70
C GLY A 291 12.26 3.31 30.82
N ASN A 292 12.40 2.81 32.01
CA ASN A 292 12.82 3.60 33.18
C ASN A 292 14.26 4.13 33.08
N ASN A 293 15.11 3.56 32.25
CA ASN A 293 16.48 4.04 32.01
C ASN A 293 16.51 5.37 31.26
N GLY A 294 15.43 5.74 30.54
CA GLY A 294 15.31 7.03 29.84
C GLY A 294 15.11 8.23 30.78
N GLN A 295 14.61 8.02 31.98
CA GLN A 295 14.45 9.08 32.98
C GLN A 295 15.78 9.54 33.58
N GLN A 296 16.80 8.66 33.62
CA GLN A 296 18.13 9.03 34.11
C GLN A 296 18.93 9.89 33.11
N LEU A 297 18.68 9.79 31.82
CA LEU A 297 19.37 10.60 30.80
C LEU A 297 18.78 12.02 30.65
N ALA A 298 17.48 12.19 30.95
CA ALA A 298 16.80 13.48 30.89
C ALA A 298 17.02 14.35 32.15
N SER A 299 17.60 13.78 33.23
CA SER A 299 17.92 14.47 34.48
C SER A 299 19.40 14.82 34.59
N SER A 300 20.23 14.60 33.57
CA SER A 300 21.67 14.87 33.53
C SER A 300 22.06 15.97 32.55
N ASP A 301 21.11 16.70 31.99
CA ASP A 301 21.25 17.98 31.26
C ASP A 301 20.47 19.06 32.04
#